data_023cd07a5178f809dff3337280c481a6
#
_entry.id   023cd07a5178f809dff3337280c481a6
#
_cell.length_a   1.000
_cell.length_b   1.000
_cell.length_c   1.000
_cell.angle_alpha   90.00
_cell.angle_beta   90.00
_cell.angle_gamma   90.00
#
_symmetry.space_group_name_H-M   'P 1'
#
loop_
_entity.id
_entity.type
_entity.pdbx_description
1 polymer ?
#
loop_
_entity_poly.entity_id
_entity_poly.type
_entity_poly.pdbx_seq_one_letter_code
_entity_poly.pdbx_strand_id
1 'polypeptide(L)'
;IMDQYMKSRVYPDTLALLADLPTPWAIVTNGDRDFISPILQGAGIEVSNEALITSDQVRDFKVSPRLYELAFSWAQNYQVETKNEVLFVSANQWDAIGATWFGFTTCWINRNSHAPEVLDVAPTYEVTHLAQVMELAKEFMC
;
A
#
# COMPACT_ATOMS: atom_id res chain seq x y z
N ILE A 1 3.95 10.29 -23.23
CA ILE A 1 3.28 9.42 -22.23
C ILE A 1 4.15 9.28 -20.97
N MET A 2 5.43 8.94 -21.10
CA MET A 2 6.35 8.84 -19.95
C MET A 2 6.46 10.15 -19.16
N ASP A 3 6.56 11.29 -19.83
CA ASP A 3 6.61 12.61 -19.17
C ASP A 3 5.35 12.94 -18.36
N GLN A 4 4.18 12.43 -18.76
CA GLN A 4 2.95 12.61 -18.00
C GLN A 4 2.94 11.78 -16.72
N TYR A 5 3.46 10.55 -16.74
CA TYR A 5 3.62 9.73 -15.55
C TYR A 5 4.65 10.33 -14.58
N MET A 6 5.74 10.84 -15.10
CA MET A 6 6.79 11.51 -14.30
C MET A 6 6.29 12.80 -13.62
N LYS A 7 5.22 13.41 -14.13
CA LYS A 7 4.55 14.58 -13.57
C LYS A 7 3.28 14.24 -12.78
N SER A 8 3.04 12.97 -12.50
CA SER A 8 1.88 12.54 -11.70
C SER A 8 1.87 13.26 -10.36
N ARG A 9 0.69 13.80 -10.03
CA ARG A 9 0.47 14.45 -8.73
C ARG A 9 -0.17 13.44 -7.78
N VAL A 10 0.33 13.40 -6.56
CA VAL A 10 -0.34 12.69 -5.48
C VAL A 10 -1.54 13.49 -4.98
N TYR A 11 -2.49 12.80 -4.38
CA TYR A 11 -3.59 13.48 -3.68
C TYR A 11 -3.03 14.34 -2.55
N PRO A 12 -3.61 15.52 -2.28
CA PRO A 12 -3.07 16.46 -1.28
C PRO A 12 -2.92 15.87 0.13
N ASP A 13 -3.76 14.92 0.50
CA ASP A 13 -3.74 14.24 1.79
C ASP A 13 -2.60 13.21 1.94
N THR A 14 -1.97 12.78 0.84
CA THR A 14 -0.96 11.72 0.84
C THR A 14 0.33 12.14 1.54
N LEU A 15 0.88 13.28 1.16
CA LEU A 15 2.15 13.74 1.73
C LEU A 15 2.02 14.05 3.23
N ALA A 16 0.91 14.67 3.62
CA ALA A 16 0.62 14.96 5.03
C ALA A 16 0.50 13.65 5.84
N LEU A 17 -0.22 12.66 5.31
CA LEU A 17 -0.34 11.36 5.96
C LEU A 17 1.02 10.70 6.17
N LEU A 18 1.83 10.60 5.10
CA LEU A 18 3.13 9.90 5.15
C LEU A 18 4.09 10.58 6.12
N ALA A 19 4.04 11.92 6.25
CA ALA A 19 4.86 12.66 7.20
C ALA A 19 4.48 12.40 8.66
N ASP A 20 3.20 12.17 8.93
CA ASP A 20 2.64 12.06 10.28
C ASP A 20 2.31 10.64 10.72
N LEU A 21 2.53 9.64 9.87
CA LEU A 21 2.26 8.24 10.22
C LEU A 21 3.05 7.81 11.45
N PRO A 22 2.39 7.28 12.47
CA PRO A 22 3.04 6.86 13.72
C PRO A 22 3.77 5.52 13.60
N THR A 23 3.61 4.83 12.47
CA THR A 23 4.15 3.49 12.20
C THR A 23 5.15 3.51 11.05
N PRO A 24 6.09 2.57 10.97
CA PRO A 24 6.84 2.32 9.75
C PRO A 24 5.90 2.04 8.58
N TRP A 25 6.26 2.48 7.39
CA TRP A 25 5.45 2.25 6.19
C TRP A 25 6.31 1.91 4.98
N ALA A 26 5.74 1.18 4.05
CA ALA A 26 6.36 0.77 2.81
C ALA A 26 5.40 0.96 1.63
N ILE A 27 5.95 1.00 0.44
CA ILE A 27 5.19 0.99 -0.82
C ILE A 27 5.33 -0.38 -1.45
N VAL A 28 4.19 -0.98 -1.83
CA VAL A 28 4.11 -2.26 -2.55
C VAL A 28 3.46 -2.01 -3.90
N THR A 29 4.20 -2.20 -4.98
CA THR A 29 3.75 -1.82 -6.33
C THR A 29 4.01 -2.93 -7.36
N ASN A 30 3.13 -3.01 -8.37
CA ASN A 30 3.37 -3.82 -9.57
C ASN A 30 4.35 -3.18 -10.57
N GLY A 31 4.74 -1.93 -10.35
CA GLY A 31 5.74 -1.27 -11.19
C GLY A 31 7.16 -1.73 -10.87
N ASP A 32 8.02 -1.66 -11.86
CA ASP A 32 9.44 -1.90 -11.68
C ASP A 32 10.10 -0.74 -10.95
N ARG A 33 11.14 -1.03 -10.17
CA ARG A 33 11.84 -0.02 -9.36
C ARG A 33 12.35 1.14 -10.20
N ASP A 34 12.97 0.87 -11.32
CA ASP A 34 13.55 1.90 -12.20
C ASP A 34 12.49 2.84 -12.79
N PHE A 35 11.26 2.35 -12.93
CA PHE A 35 10.12 3.15 -13.39
C PHE A 35 9.47 3.94 -12.24
N ILE A 36 9.29 3.31 -11.09
CA ILE A 36 8.53 3.90 -9.97
C ILE A 36 9.37 4.93 -9.20
N SER A 37 10.66 4.69 -8.99
CA SER A 37 11.51 5.57 -8.18
C SER A 37 11.51 7.04 -8.65
N PRO A 38 11.68 7.33 -9.96
CA PRO A 38 11.60 8.72 -10.43
C PRO A 38 10.21 9.35 -10.24
N ILE A 39 9.13 8.56 -10.34
CA ILE A 39 7.76 9.03 -10.13
C ILE A 39 7.54 9.45 -8.67
N LEU A 40 7.98 8.62 -7.72
CA LEU A 40 7.89 8.92 -6.29
C LEU A 40 8.70 10.17 -5.93
N GLN A 41 9.92 10.25 -6.45
CA GLN A 41 10.79 11.41 -6.23
C GLN A 41 10.15 12.70 -6.79
N GLY A 42 9.60 12.64 -8.01
CA GLY A 42 8.90 13.78 -8.62
C GLY A 42 7.63 14.18 -7.87
N ALA A 43 7.00 13.24 -7.18
CA ALA A 43 5.83 13.48 -6.32
C ALA A 43 6.18 13.96 -4.91
N GLY A 44 7.47 14.03 -4.55
CA GLY A 44 7.92 14.43 -3.22
C GLY A 44 7.81 13.34 -2.16
N ILE A 45 7.71 12.07 -2.58
CA ILE A 45 7.63 10.92 -1.67
C ILE A 45 9.04 10.34 -1.51
N GLU A 46 9.59 10.48 -0.31
CA GLU A 46 10.86 9.86 0.06
C GLU A 46 10.59 8.50 0.71
N VAL A 47 11.15 7.47 0.11
CA VAL A 47 11.05 6.08 0.58
C VAL A 47 12.42 5.42 0.48
N SER A 48 12.81 4.67 1.52
CA SER A 48 14.08 3.91 1.48
C SER A 48 14.00 2.77 0.47
N ASN A 49 15.16 2.29 0.02
CA ASN A 49 15.22 1.17 -0.93
C ASN A 49 14.54 -0.10 -0.38
N GLU A 50 14.67 -0.35 0.91
CA GLU A 50 14.09 -1.51 1.59
C GLU A 50 12.57 -1.41 1.71
N ALA A 51 12.04 -0.19 1.86
CA ALA A 51 10.61 0.08 1.99
C ALA A 51 9.91 0.26 0.63
N LEU A 52 10.62 0.21 -0.48
CA LEU A 52 10.05 0.18 -1.82
C LEU A 52 10.09 -1.25 -2.37
N ILE A 53 8.94 -1.91 -2.35
CA ILE A 53 8.75 -3.31 -2.71
C ILE A 53 8.09 -3.37 -4.09
N THR A 54 8.81 -3.92 -5.05
CA THR A 54 8.48 -3.85 -6.47
C THR A 54 8.40 -5.24 -7.11
N SER A 55 7.60 -5.37 -8.16
CA SER A 55 7.34 -6.63 -8.84
C SER A 55 8.59 -7.29 -9.43
N ASP A 56 9.56 -6.50 -9.87
CA ASP A 56 10.81 -7.01 -10.43
C ASP A 56 11.66 -7.78 -9.41
N GLN A 57 11.50 -7.51 -8.10
CA GLN A 57 12.21 -8.25 -7.04
C GLN A 57 11.79 -9.72 -6.95
N VAL A 58 10.56 -10.03 -7.28
CA VAL A 58 10.01 -11.39 -7.21
C VAL A 58 9.61 -11.95 -8.57
N ARG A 59 9.72 -11.15 -9.63
CA ARG A 59 9.30 -11.47 -11.00
C ARG A 59 7.85 -11.92 -11.07
N ASP A 60 7.00 -11.26 -10.29
CA ASP A 60 5.57 -11.57 -10.20
C ASP A 60 4.78 -10.32 -9.83
N PHE A 61 3.48 -10.33 -10.06
CA PHE A 61 2.59 -9.21 -9.84
C PHE A 61 1.55 -9.52 -8.76
N LYS A 62 1.01 -8.47 -8.12
CA LYS A 62 -0.20 -8.62 -7.32
C LYS A 62 -1.30 -9.22 -8.22
N VAL A 63 -2.06 -10.14 -7.80
CA VAL A 63 -2.28 -10.62 -6.42
C VAL A 63 -1.46 -11.88 -6.06
N SER A 64 -0.36 -12.12 -6.73
CA SER A 64 0.51 -13.21 -6.34
C SER A 64 1.00 -13.04 -4.90
N PRO A 65 0.97 -14.11 -4.09
CA PRO A 65 1.41 -14.04 -2.71
C PRO A 65 2.89 -13.67 -2.56
N ARG A 66 3.70 -13.85 -3.60
CA ARG A 66 5.15 -13.56 -3.53
C ARG A 66 5.46 -12.11 -3.21
N LEU A 67 4.71 -11.17 -3.78
CA LEU A 67 4.92 -9.75 -3.52
C LEU A 67 4.45 -9.37 -2.12
N TYR A 68 3.31 -9.91 -1.67
CA TYR A 68 2.85 -9.72 -0.29
C TYR A 68 3.78 -10.39 0.73
N GLU A 69 4.37 -11.53 0.40
CA GLU A 69 5.36 -12.20 1.26
C GLU A 69 6.60 -11.33 1.47
N LEU A 70 7.08 -10.67 0.42
CA LEU A 70 8.20 -9.74 0.52
C LEU A 70 7.84 -8.53 1.39
N ALA A 71 6.61 -8.01 1.28
CA ALA A 71 6.11 -6.95 2.15
C ALA A 71 6.02 -7.40 3.62
N PHE A 72 5.57 -8.61 3.87
CA PHE A 72 5.53 -9.17 5.22
C PHE A 72 6.94 -9.34 5.80
N SER A 73 7.89 -9.84 5.02
CA SER A 73 9.29 -9.97 5.43
C SER A 73 9.91 -8.63 5.81
N TRP A 74 9.57 -7.56 5.08
CA TRP A 74 9.98 -6.21 5.44
C TRP A 74 9.38 -5.79 6.79
N ALA A 75 8.08 -6.02 7.00
CA ALA A 75 7.38 -5.66 8.22
C ALA A 75 7.95 -6.37 9.47
N GLN A 76 8.43 -7.60 9.32
CA GLN A 76 9.04 -8.36 10.41
C GLN A 76 10.28 -7.69 11.01
N ASN A 77 10.95 -6.78 10.28
CA ASN A 77 12.04 -5.97 10.84
C ASN A 77 11.56 -4.97 11.90
N TYR A 78 10.25 -4.76 12.02
CA TYR A 78 9.62 -3.84 12.97
C TYR A 78 8.76 -4.57 14.02
N GLN A 79 9.18 -5.77 14.42
CA GLN A 79 8.53 -6.58 15.47
C GLN A 79 7.10 -7.05 15.11
N VAL A 80 6.79 -7.13 13.82
CA VAL A 80 5.56 -7.75 13.34
C VAL A 80 5.73 -9.26 13.32
N GLU A 81 4.88 -9.99 14.02
CA GLU A 81 4.95 -11.46 14.13
C GLU A 81 3.93 -12.15 13.22
N THR A 82 2.78 -11.55 13.03
CA THR A 82 1.68 -12.15 12.28
C THR A 82 1.18 -11.22 11.17
N LYS A 83 0.64 -11.80 10.11
CA LYS A 83 0.20 -11.06 8.91
C LYS A 83 -0.89 -10.02 9.22
N ASN A 84 -1.78 -10.33 10.16
CA ASN A 84 -2.88 -9.42 10.53
C ASN A 84 -2.43 -8.17 11.32
N GLU A 85 -1.15 -8.11 11.70
CA GLU A 85 -0.55 -6.91 12.29
C GLU A 85 -0.08 -5.89 11.23
N VAL A 86 -0.19 -6.25 9.96
CA VAL A 86 0.09 -5.35 8.83
C VAL A 86 -1.21 -4.73 8.35
N LEU A 87 -1.28 -3.41 8.30
CA LEU A 87 -2.37 -2.68 7.63
C LEU A 87 -1.98 -2.42 6.17
N PHE A 88 -2.61 -3.12 5.25
CA PHE A 88 -2.40 -2.97 3.81
C PHE A 88 -3.47 -2.04 3.23
N VAL A 89 -3.03 -0.94 2.62
CA VAL A 89 -3.92 0.12 2.12
C VAL A 89 -3.83 0.18 0.60
N SER A 90 -4.96 0.11 -0.09
CA SER A 90 -5.00 0.23 -1.54
C SER A 90 -6.26 0.96 -2.03
N ALA A 91 -6.10 1.73 -3.12
CA ALA A 91 -7.23 2.33 -3.83
C ALA A 91 -7.89 1.33 -4.81
N ASN A 92 -7.26 0.19 -5.07
CA ASN A 92 -7.79 -0.86 -5.94
C ASN A 92 -8.42 -1.96 -5.10
N GLN A 93 -9.72 -2.20 -5.30
CA GLN A 93 -10.43 -3.23 -4.54
C GLN A 93 -9.83 -4.62 -4.73
N TRP A 94 -9.47 -4.99 -5.97
CA TRP A 94 -8.85 -6.29 -6.27
C TRP A 94 -7.54 -6.52 -5.50
N ASP A 95 -6.74 -5.47 -5.30
CA ASP A 95 -5.49 -5.54 -4.54
C ASP A 95 -5.76 -5.69 -3.03
N ALA A 96 -6.70 -4.91 -2.50
CA ALA A 96 -7.13 -5.04 -1.11
C ALA A 96 -7.70 -6.44 -0.82
N ILE A 97 -8.49 -7.01 -1.73
CA ILE A 97 -9.02 -8.37 -1.62
C ILE A 97 -7.89 -9.40 -1.64
N GLY A 98 -6.93 -9.27 -2.58
CA GLY A 98 -5.77 -10.16 -2.65
C GLY A 98 -4.92 -10.13 -1.39
N ALA A 99 -4.70 -8.96 -0.83
CA ALA A 99 -3.99 -8.79 0.44
C ALA A 99 -4.76 -9.37 1.64
N THR A 100 -6.10 -9.30 1.62
CA THR A 100 -6.96 -9.96 2.62
C THR A 100 -6.81 -11.48 2.55
N TRP A 101 -6.85 -12.05 1.35
CA TRP A 101 -6.60 -13.48 1.13
C TRP A 101 -5.22 -13.91 1.62
N PHE A 102 -4.22 -13.07 1.46
CA PHE A 102 -2.87 -13.33 1.98
C PHE A 102 -2.81 -13.35 3.51
N GLY A 103 -3.72 -12.66 4.19
CA GLY A 103 -3.83 -12.61 5.65
C GLY A 103 -3.54 -11.24 6.27
N PHE A 104 -3.33 -10.19 5.49
CA PHE A 104 -3.20 -8.83 6.01
C PHE A 104 -4.54 -8.28 6.49
N THR A 105 -4.50 -7.37 7.45
CA THR A 105 -5.60 -6.45 7.71
C THR A 105 -5.60 -5.40 6.61
N THR A 106 -6.73 -5.17 5.97
CA THR A 106 -6.78 -4.38 4.74
C THR A 106 -7.73 -3.20 4.84
N CYS A 107 -7.37 -2.13 4.12
CA CYS A 107 -8.19 -0.95 3.97
C CYS A 107 -8.31 -0.60 2.47
N TRP A 108 -9.52 -0.61 1.95
CA TRP A 108 -9.81 -0.13 0.61
C TRP A 108 -10.17 1.36 0.65
N ILE A 109 -9.42 2.19 -0.08
CA ILE A 109 -9.73 3.61 -0.25
C ILE A 109 -10.62 3.76 -1.47
N ASN A 110 -11.92 3.92 -1.22
CA ASN A 110 -12.95 4.05 -2.26
C ASN A 110 -13.34 5.53 -2.42
N ARG A 111 -12.47 6.33 -3.03
CA ARG A 111 -12.67 7.79 -3.16
C ARG A 111 -13.93 8.17 -3.92
N ASN A 112 -14.35 7.35 -4.88
CA ASN A 112 -15.48 7.63 -5.76
C ASN A 112 -16.76 6.89 -5.35
N SER A 113 -16.78 6.25 -4.20
CA SER A 113 -17.92 5.50 -3.68
C SER A 113 -18.48 4.48 -4.68
N HIS A 114 -17.58 3.74 -5.35
CA HIS A 114 -17.97 2.64 -6.23
C HIS A 114 -18.66 1.54 -5.44
N ALA A 115 -19.61 0.86 -6.08
CA ALA A 115 -20.21 -0.32 -5.50
C ALA A 115 -19.13 -1.41 -5.29
N PRO A 116 -19.09 -2.04 -4.11
CA PRO A 116 -18.12 -3.11 -3.88
C PRO A 116 -18.44 -4.34 -4.74
N GLU A 117 -17.39 -5.00 -5.21
CA GLU A 117 -17.56 -6.32 -5.81
C GLU A 117 -18.03 -7.32 -4.75
N VAL A 118 -18.99 -8.15 -5.12
CA VAL A 118 -19.53 -9.19 -4.23
C VAL A 118 -18.68 -10.44 -4.44
N LEU A 119 -17.69 -10.61 -3.56
CA LEU A 119 -16.81 -11.78 -3.52
C LEU A 119 -16.90 -12.43 -2.14
N ASP A 120 -16.36 -13.63 -2.02
CA ASP A 120 -16.36 -14.39 -0.75
C ASP A 120 -15.53 -13.70 0.35
N VAL A 121 -14.63 -12.81 -0.04
CA VAL A 121 -13.78 -12.03 0.86
C VAL A 121 -13.91 -10.55 0.53
N ALA A 122 -14.01 -9.73 1.56
CA ALA A 122 -14.02 -8.28 1.46
C ALA A 122 -12.82 -7.67 2.20
N PRO A 123 -12.37 -6.46 1.82
CA PRO A 123 -11.42 -5.70 2.64
C PRO A 123 -11.93 -5.53 4.08
N THR A 124 -11.00 -5.49 5.04
CA THR A 124 -11.35 -5.32 6.46
C THR A 124 -12.03 -3.99 6.71
N TYR A 125 -11.52 -2.94 6.08
CA TYR A 125 -12.04 -1.58 6.18
C TYR A 125 -12.27 -0.99 4.79
N GLU A 126 -13.24 -0.09 4.69
CA GLU A 126 -13.46 0.77 3.53
C GLU A 126 -13.51 2.21 4.01
N VAL A 127 -12.75 3.09 3.36
CA VAL A 127 -12.73 4.52 3.62
C VAL A 127 -12.85 5.30 2.30
N THR A 128 -13.20 6.57 2.37
CA THR A 128 -13.37 7.41 1.18
C THR A 128 -12.17 8.30 0.89
N HIS A 129 -11.30 8.52 1.88
CA HIS A 129 -10.09 9.33 1.72
C HIS A 129 -9.00 8.89 2.69
N LEU A 130 -7.76 9.24 2.35
CA LEU A 130 -6.56 8.72 3.00
C LEU A 130 -6.43 9.23 4.46
N ALA A 131 -6.99 10.40 4.80
CA ALA A 131 -6.96 10.93 6.16
C ALA A 131 -7.60 9.99 7.19
N GLN A 132 -8.60 9.20 6.79
CA GLN A 132 -9.24 8.19 7.66
C GLN A 132 -8.29 7.03 8.00
N VAL A 133 -7.28 6.77 7.16
CA VAL A 133 -6.26 5.75 7.41
C VAL A 133 -5.40 6.09 8.62
N MET A 134 -5.20 7.39 8.91
CA MET A 134 -4.44 7.80 10.09
C MET A 134 -5.05 7.25 11.39
N GLU A 135 -6.37 7.27 11.52
CA GLU A 135 -7.04 6.73 12.69
C GLU A 135 -6.89 5.21 12.79
N LEU A 136 -6.97 4.51 11.66
CA LEU A 136 -6.72 3.07 11.61
C LEU A 136 -5.26 2.75 11.96
N ALA A 137 -4.31 3.52 11.44
CA ALA A 137 -2.88 3.30 11.68
C ALA A 137 -2.50 3.35 13.17
N LYS A 138 -3.20 4.15 13.97
CA LYS A 138 -2.99 4.22 15.42
C LYS A 138 -3.24 2.88 16.13
N GLU A 139 -4.12 2.04 15.60
CA GLU A 139 -4.40 0.71 16.15
C GLU A 139 -3.24 -0.27 15.92
N PHE A 140 -2.33 0.03 14.99
CA PHE A 140 -1.16 -0.78 14.63
C PHE A 140 0.13 -0.27 15.28
N MET A 141 0.04 0.70 16.17
CA MET A 141 1.17 1.15 16.98
C MET A 141 1.50 0.11 18.05
N CYS A 142 2.78 -0.25 18.11
CA CYS A 142 3.31 -1.09 19.17
C CYS A 142 3.72 -0.27 20.38
#